data_520b9122dbbd866eae315aa2258d5eea
#
_entry.id   520b9122dbbd866eae315aa2258d5eea
#
_cell.length_a   1.000
_cell.length_b   1.000
_cell.length_c   1.000
_cell.angle_alpha   90.00
_cell.angle_beta   90.00
_cell.angle_gamma   90.00
#
_symmetry.space_group_name_H-M   'P 1'
#
loop_
_entity.id
_entity.type
_entity.pdbx_description
1 polymer ?
#
loop_
_entity_poly.entity_id
_entity_poly.type
_entity_poly.pdbx_seq_one_letter_code
_entity_poly.pdbx_strand_id
1 'polypeptide(L)'
;MTIKKLEEIIAGPIKTDDATLTIQMPGEKLKIGRHTFQLQVADDSGNVSAPATVLLIVVDTGAPTAVLLVRDEQGNILPDNRVSFGSGFVLDARKSVDVGGGNIVSYAWTMVD
;
A
#
# COMPACT_ATOMS: atom_id res chain seq x y z
N MET A 1 20.12 -11.26 -17.15
CA MET A 1 18.99 -11.04 -16.22
C MET A 1 18.11 -9.94 -16.79
N THR A 2 16.80 -10.16 -16.84
CA THR A 2 15.85 -9.16 -17.32
C THR A 2 15.15 -8.51 -16.15
N ILE A 3 15.22 -7.18 -16.09
CA ILE A 3 14.57 -6.39 -15.04
C ILE A 3 13.64 -5.39 -15.72
N LYS A 4 12.39 -5.36 -15.30
CA LYS A 4 11.38 -4.44 -15.84
C LYS A 4 10.63 -3.78 -14.70
N LYS A 5 10.06 -2.61 -14.98
CA LYS A 5 9.18 -1.92 -14.03
C LYS A 5 7.75 -2.43 -14.16
N LEU A 6 6.98 -2.32 -13.09
CA LEU A 6 5.58 -2.74 -13.08
C LEU A 6 4.79 -2.11 -14.23
N GLU A 7 5.00 -0.82 -14.53
CA GLU A 7 4.31 -0.11 -15.59
C GLU A 7 4.48 -0.78 -16.95
N GLU A 8 5.64 -1.42 -17.19
CA GLU A 8 5.95 -2.05 -18.47
C GLU A 8 5.13 -3.32 -18.68
N ILE A 9 4.91 -4.13 -17.64
CA ILE A 9 4.10 -5.36 -17.78
C ILE A 9 2.60 -5.03 -17.80
N ILE A 10 2.19 -3.98 -17.10
CA ILE A 10 0.80 -3.50 -17.15
C ILE A 10 0.47 -2.99 -18.55
N ALA A 11 1.42 -2.33 -19.21
CA ALA A 11 1.21 -1.78 -20.56
C ALA A 11 1.03 -2.85 -21.64
N GLY A 12 1.50 -4.07 -21.41
CA GLY A 12 1.34 -5.17 -22.34
C GLY A 12 2.30 -6.33 -22.08
N PRO A 13 2.22 -7.40 -22.88
CA PRO A 13 3.09 -8.55 -22.74
C PRO A 13 4.55 -8.19 -22.91
N ILE A 14 5.42 -8.85 -22.13
CA ILE A 14 6.86 -8.72 -22.24
C ILE A 14 7.43 -10.04 -22.73
N LYS A 15 8.27 -10.00 -23.77
CA LYS A 15 9.00 -11.18 -24.25
C LYS A 15 10.46 -11.09 -23.83
N THR A 16 11.01 -12.18 -23.34
CA THR A 16 12.41 -12.29 -22.94
C THR A 16 13.02 -13.61 -23.43
N ASP A 17 14.34 -13.61 -23.57
CA ASP A 17 15.08 -14.86 -23.75
C ASP A 17 15.50 -15.47 -22.42
N ASP A 18 15.47 -14.69 -21.36
CA ASP A 18 15.75 -15.14 -20.00
C ASP A 18 14.58 -15.95 -19.45
N ALA A 19 14.90 -16.96 -18.66
CA ALA A 19 13.88 -17.77 -17.97
C ALA A 19 13.39 -17.13 -16.69
N THR A 20 13.91 -15.95 -16.32
CA THR A 20 13.46 -15.19 -15.16
C THR A 20 13.18 -13.75 -15.56
N LEU A 21 12.22 -13.14 -14.88
CA LEU A 21 11.86 -11.74 -15.06
C LEU A 21 11.69 -11.12 -13.68
N THR A 22 12.49 -10.09 -13.41
CA THR A 22 12.37 -9.32 -12.17
C THR A 22 11.48 -8.12 -12.42
N ILE A 23 10.42 -7.97 -11.63
CA ILE A 23 9.52 -6.82 -11.67
C ILE A 23 9.86 -5.93 -10.48
N GLN A 24 10.19 -4.66 -10.76
CA GLN A 24 10.45 -3.64 -9.76
C GLN A 24 9.30 -2.63 -9.73
N MET A 25 9.03 -2.09 -8.57
CA MET A 25 7.94 -1.13 -8.36
C MET A 25 8.46 0.17 -7.76
N PRO A 26 9.33 0.93 -8.48
CA PRO A 26 9.83 2.21 -7.96
C PRO A 26 8.78 3.33 -8.03
N GLY A 27 7.88 3.25 -8.99
CA GLY A 27 6.79 4.20 -9.19
C GLY A 27 5.45 3.61 -8.80
N GLU A 28 4.69 3.12 -9.78
CA GLU A 28 3.41 2.45 -9.55
C GLU A 28 3.62 1.15 -8.79
N LYS A 29 2.69 0.83 -7.89
CA LYS A 29 2.75 -0.38 -7.07
C LYS A 29 1.48 -1.19 -7.22
N LEU A 30 1.62 -2.52 -7.15
CA LEU A 30 0.46 -3.40 -7.11
C LEU A 30 -0.35 -3.10 -5.84
N LYS A 31 -1.66 -3.04 -6.00
CA LYS A 31 -2.58 -2.87 -4.87
C LYS A 31 -2.56 -4.11 -3.98
N ILE A 32 -2.89 -3.93 -2.72
CA ILE A 32 -3.13 -5.04 -1.81
C ILE A 32 -4.23 -5.92 -2.39
N GLY A 33 -4.01 -7.25 -2.37
CA GLY A 33 -4.95 -8.20 -2.90
C GLY A 33 -4.32 -9.18 -3.88
N ARG A 34 -5.15 -9.77 -4.73
CA ARG A 34 -4.76 -10.84 -5.63
C ARG A 34 -4.44 -10.30 -7.02
N HIS A 35 -3.34 -10.82 -7.59
CA HIS A 35 -2.93 -10.51 -8.94
C HIS A 35 -2.48 -11.80 -9.64
N THR A 36 -2.93 -12.02 -10.86
CA THR A 36 -2.60 -13.25 -11.61
C THR A 36 -1.64 -12.90 -12.73
N PHE A 37 -0.56 -13.66 -12.83
CA PHE A 37 0.41 -13.56 -13.92
C PHE A 37 0.34 -14.81 -14.78
N GLN A 38 0.61 -14.64 -16.07
CA GLN A 38 0.54 -15.72 -17.06
C GLN A 38 1.84 -15.83 -17.82
N LEU A 39 2.24 -17.06 -18.11
CA LEU A 39 3.41 -17.36 -18.92
C LEU A 39 3.00 -18.26 -20.09
N GLN A 40 3.51 -17.96 -21.28
CA GLN A 40 3.54 -18.87 -22.41
C GLN A 40 4.99 -18.95 -22.90
N VAL A 41 5.43 -20.14 -23.27
CA VAL A 41 6.77 -20.36 -23.84
C VAL A 41 6.65 -20.85 -25.27
N ALA A 42 7.65 -20.55 -26.07
CA ALA A 42 7.71 -21.00 -27.46
C ALA A 42 9.03 -21.70 -27.72
N ASP A 43 8.99 -22.75 -28.60
CA ASP A 43 10.19 -23.45 -29.04
C ASP A 43 10.73 -22.84 -30.33
N ASP A 44 11.85 -23.38 -30.79
CA ASP A 44 12.53 -22.93 -32.01
C ASP A 44 11.79 -23.32 -33.31
N SER A 45 10.79 -24.16 -33.21
CA SER A 45 9.93 -24.57 -34.37
C SER A 45 8.64 -23.73 -34.45
N GLY A 46 8.48 -22.75 -33.56
CA GLY A 46 7.31 -21.88 -33.54
C GLY A 46 6.14 -22.40 -32.74
N ASN A 47 6.27 -23.54 -32.06
CA ASN A 47 5.22 -24.06 -31.21
C ASN A 47 5.12 -23.27 -29.93
N VAL A 48 3.91 -22.91 -29.51
CA VAL A 48 3.62 -22.13 -28.32
C VAL A 48 2.88 -23.00 -27.32
N SER A 49 3.27 -22.90 -26.06
CA SER A 49 2.68 -23.68 -24.97
C SER A 49 1.27 -23.21 -24.63
N ALA A 50 0.50 -24.08 -23.96
CA ALA A 50 -0.64 -23.63 -23.19
C ALA A 50 -0.18 -22.63 -22.09
N PRO A 51 -1.03 -21.68 -21.69
CA PRO A 51 -0.65 -20.72 -20.65
C PRO A 51 -0.54 -21.40 -19.28
N ALA A 52 0.49 -21.00 -18.52
CA ALA A 52 0.63 -21.31 -17.11
C ALA A 52 0.37 -20.03 -16.32
N THR A 53 -0.33 -20.14 -15.21
CA THR A 53 -0.66 -18.98 -14.39
C THR A 53 -0.19 -19.16 -12.96
N VAL A 54 0.09 -18.04 -12.29
CA VAL A 54 0.41 -18.00 -10.86
C VAL A 54 -0.35 -16.87 -10.21
N LEU A 55 -0.84 -17.10 -9.00
CA LEU A 55 -1.49 -16.09 -8.18
C LEU A 55 -0.47 -15.50 -7.21
N LEU A 56 -0.30 -14.17 -7.29
CA LEU A 56 0.49 -13.41 -6.33
C LEU A 56 -0.46 -12.67 -5.39
N ILE A 57 -0.23 -12.77 -4.09
CA ILE A 57 -1.01 -12.06 -3.10
C ILE A 57 -0.13 -10.97 -2.49
N VAL A 58 -0.55 -9.71 -2.66
CA VAL A 58 0.12 -8.56 -2.06
C VAL A 58 -0.56 -8.27 -0.73
N VAL A 59 0.22 -8.28 0.34
CA VAL A 59 -0.29 -8.11 1.70
C VAL A 59 0.21 -6.79 2.30
N ASP A 60 -0.60 -6.21 3.18
CA ASP A 60 -0.20 -5.04 3.96
C ASP A 60 0.48 -5.53 5.23
N THR A 61 1.79 -5.30 5.34
CA THR A 61 2.57 -5.63 6.51
C THR A 61 3.03 -4.39 7.27
N GLY A 62 2.66 -3.19 6.80
CA GLY A 62 3.03 -1.93 7.41
C GLY A 62 2.02 -1.52 8.48
N ALA A 63 2.48 -1.30 9.72
CA ALA A 63 1.63 -0.73 10.75
C ALA A 63 1.36 0.74 10.44
N PRO A 64 0.15 1.26 10.74
CA PRO A 64 -0.13 2.68 10.58
C PRO A 64 0.63 3.51 11.61
N THR A 65 0.80 4.80 11.34
CA THR A 65 1.37 5.76 12.26
C THR A 65 0.24 6.58 12.87
N ALA A 66 0.10 6.52 14.19
CA ALA A 66 -0.87 7.33 14.91
C ALA A 66 -0.34 8.75 15.11
N VAL A 67 -1.16 9.74 14.82
CA VAL A 67 -0.87 11.15 15.08
C VAL A 67 -2.04 11.73 15.86
N LEU A 68 -1.75 12.33 17.02
CA LEU A 68 -2.78 12.83 17.94
C LEU A 68 -2.57 14.29 18.23
N LEU A 69 -3.61 15.09 18.03
CA LEU A 69 -3.65 16.50 18.31
C LEU A 69 -4.80 16.82 19.26
N VAL A 70 -4.71 17.96 19.95
CA VAL A 70 -5.77 18.43 20.84
C VAL A 70 -6.33 19.75 20.28
N ARG A 71 -7.65 19.84 20.20
CA ARG A 71 -8.35 21.06 19.76
C ARG A 71 -9.41 21.43 20.78
N ASP A 72 -9.87 22.68 20.73
CA ASP A 72 -11.06 23.07 21.50
C ASP A 72 -12.34 22.50 20.85
N GLU A 73 -13.48 22.69 21.49
CA GLU A 73 -14.74 22.14 20.96
C GLU A 73 -15.19 22.82 19.67
N GLN A 74 -14.64 23.96 19.30
CA GLN A 74 -14.89 24.66 18.05
C GLN A 74 -13.94 24.23 16.93
N GLY A 75 -12.98 23.33 17.23
CA GLY A 75 -12.04 22.82 16.26
C GLY A 75 -10.73 23.59 16.12
N ASN A 76 -10.51 24.59 16.96
CA ASN A 76 -9.27 25.39 16.93
C ASN A 76 -8.14 24.67 17.65
N ILE A 77 -6.92 24.80 17.14
CA ILE A 77 -5.74 24.25 17.80
C ILE A 77 -5.52 24.99 19.13
N LEU A 78 -5.28 24.22 20.20
CA LEU A 78 -4.98 24.76 21.50
C LEU A 78 -3.47 25.03 21.61
N PRO A 79 -3.04 26.30 21.83
CA PRO A 79 -1.63 26.57 22.09
C PRO A 79 -1.15 25.82 23.32
N ASP A 80 0.01 25.18 23.22
CA ASP A 80 0.64 24.41 24.30
C ASP A 80 -0.27 23.31 24.87
N ASN A 81 -1.31 22.89 24.14
CA ASN A 81 -2.27 21.85 24.55
C ASN A 81 -2.93 22.17 25.90
N ARG A 82 -3.24 23.44 26.13
CA ARG A 82 -3.86 23.90 27.40
C ARG A 82 -5.35 24.16 27.23
N VAL A 83 -6.12 23.72 28.19
CA VAL A 83 -7.56 23.95 28.24
C VAL A 83 -7.92 24.40 29.66
N SER A 84 -8.93 25.27 29.78
CA SER A 84 -9.39 25.74 31.08
C SER A 84 -10.08 24.63 31.84
N PHE A 85 -9.95 24.64 33.17
CA PHE A 85 -10.61 23.67 34.01
C PHE A 85 -12.11 23.64 33.70
N GLY A 86 -12.64 22.44 33.48
CA GLY A 86 -14.06 22.23 33.20
C GLY A 86 -14.47 22.44 31.74
N SER A 87 -13.56 22.93 30.88
CA SER A 87 -13.85 23.08 29.46
C SER A 87 -13.62 21.74 28.72
N GLY A 88 -14.48 21.45 27.75
CA GLY A 88 -14.30 20.29 26.88
C GLY A 88 -13.19 20.49 25.85
N PHE A 89 -12.82 19.43 25.19
CA PHE A 89 -11.78 19.45 24.16
C PHE A 89 -12.01 18.31 23.16
N VAL A 90 -11.31 18.36 22.04
CA VAL A 90 -11.38 17.35 20.99
C VAL A 90 -10.02 16.71 20.82
N LEU A 91 -9.97 15.40 20.84
CA LEU A 91 -8.81 14.62 20.43
C LEU A 91 -8.95 14.32 18.93
N ASP A 92 -7.93 14.68 18.16
CA ASP A 92 -8.00 14.64 16.70
C ASP A 92 -6.90 13.72 16.15
N ALA A 93 -7.32 12.61 15.55
CA ALA A 93 -6.44 11.62 14.95
C ALA A 93 -6.42 11.68 13.42
N ARG A 94 -7.04 12.69 12.79
CA ARG A 94 -7.20 12.74 11.34
C ARG A 94 -5.89 12.78 10.56
N LYS A 95 -4.78 13.17 11.17
CA LYS A 95 -3.46 13.17 10.52
C LYS A 95 -2.73 11.84 10.62
N SER A 96 -3.31 10.85 11.26
CA SER A 96 -2.77 9.49 11.26
C SER A 96 -2.75 8.94 9.85
N VAL A 97 -1.71 8.17 9.51
CA VAL A 97 -1.50 7.69 8.14
C VAL A 97 -1.15 6.20 8.14
N ASP A 98 -1.54 5.53 7.06
CA ASP A 98 -1.11 4.17 6.77
C ASP A 98 -0.34 4.18 5.46
N VAL A 99 0.98 4.00 5.53
CA VAL A 99 1.85 4.02 4.36
C VAL A 99 2.06 2.62 3.76
N GLY A 100 1.47 1.59 4.37
CA GLY A 100 1.63 0.20 3.93
C GLY A 100 0.67 -0.23 2.82
N GLY A 101 -0.13 0.68 2.28
CA GLY A 101 -1.08 0.41 1.20
C GLY A 101 -2.51 0.14 1.66
N GLY A 102 -2.75 0.04 2.96
CA GLY A 102 -4.07 -0.13 3.54
C GLY A 102 -4.70 1.19 3.99
N ASN A 103 -5.79 1.09 4.73
CA ASN A 103 -6.50 2.22 5.30
C ASN A 103 -6.71 2.01 6.79
N ILE A 104 -6.67 3.08 7.56
CA ILE A 104 -7.03 3.03 8.98
C ILE A 104 -8.55 2.80 9.07
N VAL A 105 -8.96 1.79 9.83
CA VAL A 105 -10.37 1.39 9.94
C VAL A 105 -10.94 1.57 11.33
N SER A 106 -10.11 1.85 12.33
CA SER A 106 -10.58 2.03 13.71
C SER A 106 -9.61 2.89 14.50
N TYR A 107 -10.13 3.48 15.57
CA TYR A 107 -9.38 4.36 16.48
C TYR A 107 -9.72 3.94 17.92
N ALA A 108 -8.71 3.61 18.69
CA ALA A 108 -8.89 3.26 20.11
C ALA A 108 -8.28 4.36 20.98
N TRP A 109 -9.07 4.90 21.90
CA TRP A 109 -8.73 6.05 22.70
C TRP A 109 -8.61 5.63 24.17
N THR A 110 -7.52 6.05 24.81
CA THR A 110 -7.26 5.67 26.20
C THR A 110 -6.59 6.83 26.92
N MET A 111 -7.00 7.08 28.16
CA MET A 111 -6.26 7.97 29.05
C MET A 111 -5.28 7.14 29.88
N VAL A 112 -4.02 7.53 29.90
CA VAL A 112 -2.94 6.68 30.45
C VAL A 112 -2.34 7.17 31.76
N ASP A 113 -2.82 8.27 32.33
CA ASP A 113 -2.35 8.78 33.63
C ASP A 113 -3.19 8.29 34.82
#